data_780205a3e7eab17922929421a19724c8
#
_entry.id   780205a3e7eab17922929421a19724c8
#
_cell.length_a   1.000
_cell.length_b   1.000
_cell.length_c   1.000
_cell.angle_alpha   90.00
_cell.angle_beta   90.00
_cell.angle_gamma   90.00
#
_symmetry.space_group_name_H-M   'P 1'
#
loop_
_entity.id
_entity.type
_entity.pdbx_description
1 polymer ?
#
loop_
_entity_poly.entity_id
_entity_poly.type
_entity_poly.pdbx_seq_one_letter_code
_entity_poly.pdbx_strand_id
1 'polypeptide(L)'
;MNKGIKRVIFVCFLLAFNLCVFMYNDKLSNKPIIHTFSYQEIKDNDKVNVIDYNIELNKLRKFYNNNDIVGVLSIGNTNLNEIIMQGVDNNYYLRHTVYRDYDWRGQTFLDYRVDIDNSKKIIIYGHNSESYNLPFKVLENYYNKEYYDSHKYIYITTGNGVNTYLIYSVYVEVSDWTYYNKMTFENDNDYYKHLLSLKSKSMYETGVNVSSNDDILIIQTCSTLEKYSNYENKFLLIIAKKVSGENYE
;
A
#
# COMPACT_ATOMS: atom_id res chain seq x y z
N MET A 1 -38.90 18.55 33.70
CA MET A 1 -38.70 17.12 33.38
C MET A 1 -38.49 16.36 34.70
N ASN A 2 -39.33 15.38 34.97
CA ASN A 2 -39.38 14.64 36.24
C ASN A 2 -38.02 13.89 36.46
N LYS A 3 -37.51 13.86 37.72
CA LYS A 3 -36.26 13.16 38.09
C LYS A 3 -36.25 11.69 37.63
N GLY A 4 -37.39 11.03 37.62
CA GLY A 4 -37.53 9.66 37.13
C GLY A 4 -37.28 9.52 35.64
N ILE A 5 -37.81 10.42 34.82
CA ILE A 5 -37.62 10.43 33.36
C ILE A 5 -36.14 10.67 33.01
N LYS A 6 -35.43 11.56 33.72
CA LYS A 6 -33.99 11.79 33.51
C LYS A 6 -33.18 10.53 33.81
N ARG A 7 -33.52 9.78 34.86
CA ARG A 7 -32.83 8.51 35.19
C ARG A 7 -33.06 7.45 34.13
N VAL A 8 -34.27 7.31 33.61
CA VAL A 8 -34.57 6.34 32.54
C VAL A 8 -33.81 6.68 31.27
N ILE A 9 -33.80 7.95 30.85
CA ILE A 9 -33.07 8.40 29.68
C ILE A 9 -31.55 8.13 29.84
N PHE A 10 -30.99 8.39 31.02
CA PHE A 10 -29.60 8.13 31.31
C PHE A 10 -29.24 6.64 31.24
N VAL A 11 -30.08 5.78 31.81
CA VAL A 11 -29.90 4.32 31.74
C VAL A 11 -29.99 3.81 30.31
N CYS A 12 -30.97 4.28 29.52
CA CYS A 12 -31.08 3.92 28.09
C CYS A 12 -29.85 4.38 27.31
N PHE A 13 -29.30 5.58 27.58
CA PHE A 13 -28.09 6.06 26.94
C PHE A 13 -26.88 5.19 27.29
N LEU A 14 -26.71 4.79 28.57
CA LEU A 14 -25.64 3.90 28.99
C LEU A 14 -25.74 2.50 28.33
N LEU A 15 -26.95 1.97 28.22
CA LEU A 15 -27.16 0.67 27.55
C LEU A 15 -26.84 0.76 26.06
N ALA A 16 -27.30 1.81 25.39
CA ALA A 16 -26.98 2.04 23.98
C ALA A 16 -25.48 2.22 23.76
N PHE A 17 -24.80 2.98 24.63
CA PHE A 17 -23.34 3.17 24.57
C PHE A 17 -22.60 1.84 24.76
N ASN A 18 -22.95 1.03 25.76
CA ASN A 18 -22.34 -0.28 25.98
C ASN A 18 -22.59 -1.24 24.81
N LEU A 19 -23.77 -1.20 24.19
CA LEU A 19 -24.09 -1.99 23.01
C LEU A 19 -23.23 -1.55 21.83
N CYS A 20 -23.05 -0.26 21.60
CA CYS A 20 -22.15 0.26 20.55
C CYS A 20 -20.70 -0.16 20.79
N VAL A 21 -20.20 -0.07 22.03
CA VAL A 21 -18.85 -0.53 22.39
C VAL A 21 -18.69 -2.03 22.17
N PHE A 22 -19.69 -2.82 22.57
CA PHE A 22 -19.69 -4.27 22.34
C PHE A 22 -19.65 -4.61 20.84
N MET A 23 -20.53 -4.00 20.05
CA MET A 23 -20.56 -4.20 18.59
C MET A 23 -19.26 -3.77 17.92
N TYR A 24 -18.65 -2.67 18.38
CA TYR A 24 -17.34 -2.20 17.88
C TYR A 24 -16.23 -3.20 18.20
N ASN A 25 -16.17 -3.70 19.45
CA ASN A 25 -15.18 -4.69 19.87
C ASN A 25 -15.37 -6.03 19.16
N ASP A 26 -16.62 -6.48 18.96
CA ASP A 26 -16.94 -7.68 18.19
C ASP A 26 -16.48 -7.54 16.72
N LYS A 27 -16.73 -6.38 16.11
CA LYS A 27 -16.27 -6.08 14.76
C LYS A 27 -14.73 -6.09 14.66
N LEU A 28 -14.02 -5.57 15.67
CA LEU A 28 -12.56 -5.60 15.73
C LEU A 28 -12.01 -7.03 15.90
N SER A 29 -12.62 -7.84 16.77
CA SER A 29 -12.20 -9.22 17.03
C SER A 29 -12.44 -10.15 15.83
N ASN A 30 -13.43 -9.81 15.00
CA ASN A 30 -13.77 -10.56 13.78
C ASN A 30 -13.10 -10.02 12.50
N LYS A 31 -12.16 -9.06 12.64
CA LYS A 31 -11.39 -8.57 11.50
C LYS A 31 -10.63 -9.73 10.83
N PRO A 32 -10.81 -9.96 9.53
CA PRO A 32 -10.08 -11.01 8.83
C PRO A 32 -8.56 -10.84 9.00
N ILE A 33 -7.87 -11.91 9.35
CA ILE A 33 -6.41 -11.92 9.37
C ILE A 33 -5.96 -11.93 7.92
N ILE A 34 -5.23 -10.89 7.53
CA ILE A 34 -4.61 -10.84 6.22
C ILE A 34 -3.33 -11.66 6.33
N HIS A 35 -3.33 -12.85 5.78
CA HIS A 35 -2.11 -13.65 5.65
C HIS A 35 -1.24 -13.02 4.55
N THR A 36 -0.30 -12.18 4.96
CA THR A 36 0.77 -11.72 4.08
C THR A 36 1.95 -12.65 4.31
N PHE A 37 2.30 -13.44 3.29
CA PHE A 37 3.46 -14.33 3.38
C PHE A 37 4.71 -13.55 2.97
N SER A 38 5.74 -13.63 3.80
CA SER A 38 7.10 -13.33 3.37
C SER A 38 7.56 -14.41 2.38
N TYR A 39 8.50 -14.08 1.51
CA TYR A 39 9.08 -15.06 0.55
C TYR A 39 9.58 -16.34 1.26
N GLN A 40 10.09 -16.24 2.49
CA GLN A 40 10.53 -17.36 3.31
C GLN A 40 9.37 -18.29 3.70
N GLU A 41 8.22 -17.72 4.09
CA GLU A 41 7.03 -18.51 4.46
C GLU A 41 6.43 -19.24 3.25
N ILE A 42 6.58 -18.70 2.04
CA ILE A 42 6.18 -19.38 0.79
C ILE A 42 7.09 -20.58 0.51
N LYS A 43 8.41 -20.48 0.81
CA LYS A 43 9.40 -21.54 0.57
C LYS A 43 9.35 -22.69 1.60
N ASP A 44 8.99 -22.40 2.85
CA ASP A 44 8.99 -23.38 3.95
C ASP A 44 7.68 -24.19 4.09
N ASN A 45 6.62 -23.83 3.36
CA ASN A 45 5.32 -24.48 3.44
C ASN A 45 5.15 -25.64 2.44
N ASP A 46 5.95 -26.71 2.59
CA ASP A 46 5.76 -27.99 1.91
C ASP A 46 4.49 -28.77 2.37
N LYS A 47 3.72 -28.23 3.30
CA LYS A 47 2.39 -28.73 3.70
C LYS A 47 1.33 -27.72 3.36
N VAL A 48 0.99 -27.70 2.09
CA VAL A 48 0.07 -26.74 1.48
C VAL A 48 -1.35 -26.98 1.96
N ASN A 49 -1.82 -26.15 2.90
CA ASN A 49 -3.19 -25.66 2.78
C ASN A 49 -3.19 -24.69 1.59
N VAL A 50 -3.70 -25.11 0.45
CA VAL A 50 -3.81 -24.24 -0.73
C VAL A 50 -4.66 -23.04 -0.33
N ILE A 51 -4.01 -21.88 -0.12
CA ILE A 51 -4.73 -20.64 0.20
C ILE A 51 -5.40 -20.18 -1.09
N ASP A 52 -6.71 -20.12 -1.07
CA ASP A 52 -7.45 -19.45 -2.12
C ASP A 52 -7.47 -17.94 -1.81
N TYR A 53 -6.55 -17.22 -2.41
CA TYR A 53 -6.38 -15.77 -2.22
C TYR A 53 -7.63 -14.98 -2.64
N ASN A 54 -8.40 -15.49 -3.61
CA ASN A 54 -9.65 -14.85 -4.01
C ASN A 54 -10.70 -14.94 -2.90
N ILE A 55 -10.79 -16.09 -2.22
CA ILE A 55 -11.66 -16.25 -1.05
C ILE A 55 -11.23 -15.28 0.05
N GLU A 56 -9.93 -15.18 0.34
CA GLU A 56 -9.43 -14.27 1.39
C GLU A 56 -9.71 -12.79 1.05
N LEU A 57 -9.48 -12.38 -0.19
CA LEU A 57 -9.79 -11.02 -0.63
C LEU A 57 -11.30 -10.72 -0.56
N ASN A 58 -12.15 -11.70 -0.91
CA ASN A 58 -13.60 -11.56 -0.81
C ASN A 58 -14.10 -11.51 0.64
N LYS A 59 -13.41 -12.16 1.59
CA LYS A 59 -13.70 -11.99 3.03
C LYS A 59 -13.46 -10.56 3.47
N LEU A 60 -12.37 -9.91 3.02
CA LEU A 60 -12.12 -8.49 3.29
C LEU A 60 -13.20 -7.59 2.70
N ARG A 61 -13.55 -7.79 1.42
CA ARG A 61 -14.61 -7.04 0.74
C ARG A 61 -15.94 -7.14 1.50
N LYS A 62 -16.29 -8.35 1.92
CA LYS A 62 -17.51 -8.59 2.70
C LYS A 62 -17.46 -7.94 4.08
N PHE A 63 -16.33 -8.06 4.79
CA PHE A 63 -16.16 -7.49 6.12
C PHE A 63 -16.30 -5.97 6.13
N TYR A 64 -15.65 -5.29 5.17
CA TYR A 64 -15.69 -3.84 5.04
C TYR A 64 -16.90 -3.34 4.23
N ASN A 65 -17.69 -4.24 3.65
CA ASN A 65 -18.77 -3.92 2.71
C ASN A 65 -18.29 -3.00 1.58
N ASN A 66 -17.09 -3.33 1.01
CA ASN A 66 -16.43 -2.48 0.03
C ASN A 66 -15.73 -3.32 -1.06
N ASN A 67 -16.28 -3.30 -2.28
CA ASN A 67 -15.76 -4.03 -3.42
C ASN A 67 -14.55 -3.34 -4.09
N ASP A 68 -14.22 -2.11 -3.68
CA ASP A 68 -13.08 -1.37 -4.22
C ASP A 68 -11.73 -1.87 -3.64
N ILE A 69 -11.76 -2.88 -2.75
CA ILE A 69 -10.55 -3.56 -2.26
C ILE A 69 -9.99 -4.43 -3.39
N VAL A 70 -8.77 -4.12 -3.84
CA VAL A 70 -8.11 -4.82 -4.95
C VAL A 70 -6.93 -5.68 -4.50
N GLY A 71 -6.40 -5.46 -3.30
CA GLY A 71 -5.27 -6.23 -2.79
C GLY A 71 -4.78 -5.76 -1.43
N VAL A 72 -3.61 -6.27 -1.05
CA VAL A 72 -2.90 -5.92 0.18
C VAL A 72 -1.43 -5.68 -0.14
N LEU A 73 -0.88 -4.56 0.33
CA LEU A 73 0.53 -4.19 0.25
C LEU A 73 1.23 -4.55 1.55
N SER A 74 2.36 -5.24 1.47
CA SER A 74 3.20 -5.49 2.64
C SER A 74 4.70 -5.40 2.30
N ILE A 75 5.52 -5.13 3.33
CA ILE A 75 6.97 -5.21 3.28
C ILE A 75 7.42 -6.14 4.41
N GLY A 76 8.19 -7.17 4.06
CA GLY A 76 8.65 -8.16 5.02
C GLY A 76 9.43 -7.53 6.18
N ASN A 77 9.28 -8.10 7.39
CA ASN A 77 9.92 -7.63 8.64
C ASN A 77 9.56 -6.19 9.02
N THR A 78 8.42 -5.67 8.55
CA THR A 78 7.88 -4.35 8.92
C THR A 78 6.43 -4.47 9.35
N ASN A 79 5.89 -3.38 9.92
CA ASN A 79 4.47 -3.29 10.26
C ASN A 79 3.60 -2.81 9.08
N LEU A 80 4.19 -2.61 7.87
CA LEU A 80 3.41 -2.20 6.71
C LEU A 80 2.60 -3.39 6.19
N ASN A 81 1.30 -3.29 6.37
CA ASN A 81 0.32 -4.24 5.90
C ASN A 81 -1.00 -3.50 5.62
N GLU A 82 -1.12 -2.98 4.39
CA GLU A 82 -2.15 -2.03 4.01
C GLU A 82 -3.09 -2.59 2.95
N ILE A 83 -4.39 -2.45 3.20
CA ILE A 83 -5.42 -2.72 2.19
C ILE A 83 -5.27 -1.71 1.06
N ILE A 84 -5.18 -2.20 -0.17
CA ILE A 84 -5.13 -1.38 -1.39
C ILE A 84 -6.55 -1.21 -1.91
N MET A 85 -6.98 0.04 -1.99
CA MET A 85 -8.24 0.42 -2.60
C MET A 85 -8.05 0.82 -4.05
N GLN A 86 -9.09 0.73 -4.89
CA GLN A 86 -9.10 1.38 -6.21
C GLN A 86 -10.45 2.03 -6.46
N GLY A 87 -10.43 3.35 -6.58
CA GLY A 87 -11.60 4.15 -6.92
C GLY A 87 -11.74 4.38 -8.43
N VAL A 88 -12.73 5.16 -8.80
CA VAL A 88 -12.93 5.63 -10.18
C VAL A 88 -11.97 6.76 -10.57
N ASP A 89 -11.29 7.34 -9.60
CA ASP A 89 -10.28 8.39 -9.75
C ASP A 89 -9.22 8.29 -8.63
N ASN A 90 -8.18 9.14 -8.67
CA ASN A 90 -7.12 9.20 -7.66
C ASN A 90 -7.43 10.18 -6.51
N ASN A 91 -8.65 10.72 -6.41
CA ASN A 91 -9.02 11.70 -5.38
C ASN A 91 -9.84 11.09 -4.25
N TYR A 92 -10.69 10.10 -4.55
CA TYR A 92 -11.63 9.56 -3.59
C TYR A 92 -10.92 8.98 -2.36
N TYR A 93 -10.06 7.97 -2.54
CA TYR A 93 -9.34 7.32 -1.43
C TYR A 93 -8.18 8.15 -0.87
N LEU A 94 -7.85 9.27 -1.50
CA LEU A 94 -6.96 10.27 -0.89
C LEU A 94 -7.56 10.86 0.41
N ARG A 95 -8.90 10.82 0.57
CA ARG A 95 -9.61 11.42 1.71
C ARG A 95 -10.76 10.57 2.23
N HIS A 96 -10.81 9.28 1.90
CA HIS A 96 -11.81 8.35 2.40
C HIS A 96 -11.16 7.05 2.87
N THR A 97 -11.72 6.49 3.95
CA THR A 97 -11.27 5.21 4.51
C THR A 97 -11.82 4.02 3.72
N VAL A 98 -11.38 2.81 4.09
CA VAL A 98 -11.96 1.56 3.60
C VAL A 98 -13.48 1.45 3.87
N TYR A 99 -14.01 2.15 4.87
CA TYR A 99 -15.44 2.24 5.18
C TYR A 99 -16.18 3.31 4.36
N ARG A 100 -15.49 4.01 3.46
CA ARG A 100 -15.99 5.14 2.66
C ARG A 100 -16.33 6.39 3.46
N ASP A 101 -15.90 6.46 4.71
CA ASP A 101 -16.04 7.65 5.55
C ASP A 101 -14.94 8.66 5.17
N TYR A 102 -15.30 9.96 5.23
CA TYR A 102 -14.31 11.02 5.03
C TYR A 102 -13.27 11.01 6.16
N ASP A 103 -12.01 10.94 5.79
CA ASP A 103 -10.87 11.08 6.70
C ASP A 103 -9.71 11.68 5.89
N TRP A 104 -9.10 12.76 6.38
CA TRP A 104 -7.98 13.41 5.70
C TRP A 104 -6.76 12.48 5.52
N ARG A 105 -6.65 11.45 6.35
CA ARG A 105 -5.60 10.41 6.27
C ARG A 105 -5.80 9.48 5.08
N GLY A 106 -7.01 9.42 4.54
CA GLY A 106 -7.35 8.57 3.41
C GLY A 106 -7.07 7.08 3.64
N GLN A 107 -6.83 6.38 2.55
CA GLN A 107 -6.47 4.96 2.51
C GLN A 107 -5.35 4.78 1.48
N THR A 108 -4.56 3.71 1.59
CA THR A 108 -3.65 3.28 0.53
C THR A 108 -4.46 2.90 -0.71
N PHE A 109 -4.09 3.45 -1.89
CA PHE A 109 -4.87 3.20 -3.11
C PHE A 109 -4.00 3.05 -4.36
N LEU A 110 -4.50 2.25 -5.29
CA LEU A 110 -3.95 2.01 -6.62
C LEU A 110 -4.42 3.11 -7.58
N ASP A 111 -3.55 3.50 -8.50
CA ASP A 111 -3.92 4.41 -9.60
C ASP A 111 -5.12 3.85 -10.38
N TYR A 112 -6.14 4.69 -10.60
CA TYR A 112 -7.39 4.26 -11.25
C TYR A 112 -7.22 3.80 -12.71
N ARG A 113 -6.11 4.17 -13.36
CA ARG A 113 -5.83 3.89 -14.79
C ARG A 113 -5.31 2.49 -15.05
N VAL A 114 -4.99 1.71 -14.01
CA VAL A 114 -4.28 0.44 -14.13
C VAL A 114 -5.07 -0.73 -13.57
N ASP A 115 -4.72 -1.92 -14.03
CA ASP A 115 -5.14 -3.20 -13.47
C ASP A 115 -4.00 -3.73 -12.60
N ILE A 116 -4.29 -4.13 -11.35
CA ILE A 116 -3.27 -4.55 -10.36
C ILE A 116 -2.52 -5.81 -10.78
N ASP A 117 -3.16 -6.69 -11.56
CA ASP A 117 -2.60 -7.97 -11.97
C ASP A 117 -1.98 -7.95 -13.37
N ASN A 118 -2.47 -7.06 -14.27
CA ASN A 118 -2.17 -7.13 -15.70
C ASN A 118 -1.40 -5.93 -16.26
N SER A 119 -1.32 -4.81 -15.52
CA SER A 119 -0.58 -3.64 -16.01
C SER A 119 0.92 -3.78 -15.82
N LYS A 120 1.71 -3.48 -16.87
CA LYS A 120 3.19 -3.44 -16.82
C LYS A 120 3.72 -2.46 -15.78
N LYS A 121 2.96 -1.43 -15.45
CA LYS A 121 3.34 -0.41 -14.47
C LYS A 121 2.15 -0.08 -13.60
N ILE A 122 2.33 -0.22 -12.30
CA ILE A 122 1.33 0.15 -11.30
C ILE A 122 1.89 1.20 -10.36
N ILE A 123 1.04 2.10 -9.87
CA ILE A 123 1.39 3.11 -8.89
C ILE A 123 0.44 2.98 -7.69
N ILE A 124 1.00 2.89 -6.50
CA ILE A 124 0.26 2.86 -5.25
C ILE A 124 0.59 4.13 -4.46
N TYR A 125 -0.44 4.80 -4.00
CA TYR A 125 -0.38 6.05 -3.26
C TYR A 125 -0.77 5.82 -1.80
N GLY A 126 -0.15 6.59 -0.90
CA GLY A 126 -0.52 6.63 0.50
C GLY A 126 0.05 7.87 1.19
N HIS A 127 -0.62 8.29 2.27
CA HIS A 127 -0.20 9.46 3.03
C HIS A 127 0.98 9.19 3.95
N ASN A 128 1.82 10.21 4.09
CA ASN A 128 2.84 10.33 5.13
C ASN A 128 2.77 11.73 5.77
N SER A 129 3.25 11.85 7.00
CA SER A 129 3.22 13.10 7.76
C SER A 129 4.39 13.16 8.75
N GLU A 130 4.90 14.37 9.00
CA GLU A 130 5.86 14.60 10.09
C GLU A 130 5.23 14.39 11.45
N SER A 131 4.00 14.87 11.62
CA SER A 131 3.32 14.95 12.91
C SER A 131 2.49 13.72 13.29
N TYR A 132 2.22 12.83 12.34
CA TYR A 132 1.37 11.69 12.56
C TYR A 132 2.06 10.40 12.12
N ASN A 133 1.87 9.34 12.93
CA ASN A 133 2.37 8.00 12.58
C ASN A 133 1.39 7.34 11.61
N LEU A 134 1.51 7.66 10.31
CA LEU A 134 0.74 7.07 9.23
C LEU A 134 1.45 5.81 8.71
N PRO A 135 0.72 4.88 8.07
CA PRO A 135 1.30 3.61 7.59
C PRO A 135 2.55 3.79 6.72
N PHE A 136 2.56 4.78 5.82
CA PHE A 136 3.69 5.02 4.92
C PHE A 136 4.87 5.76 5.57
N LYS A 137 4.79 6.11 6.87
CA LYS A 137 5.93 6.67 7.60
C LYS A 137 7.13 5.73 7.61
N VAL A 138 6.90 4.43 7.65
CA VAL A 138 7.96 3.41 7.61
C VAL A 138 8.79 3.46 6.32
N LEU A 139 8.22 3.96 5.21
CA LEU A 139 8.92 4.08 3.93
C LEU A 139 10.08 5.10 3.98
N GLU A 140 10.08 6.03 4.91
CA GLU A 140 11.19 6.97 5.09
C GLU A 140 12.48 6.30 5.55
N ASN A 141 12.41 5.10 6.14
CA ASN A 141 13.60 4.34 6.48
C ASN A 141 14.44 3.98 5.23
N TYR A 142 13.83 3.94 4.06
CA TYR A 142 14.54 3.73 2.79
C TYR A 142 15.43 4.90 2.37
N TYR A 143 15.44 6.02 3.08
CA TYR A 143 16.51 7.02 2.94
C TYR A 143 17.88 6.45 3.32
N ASN A 144 17.90 5.40 4.13
CA ASN A 144 19.11 4.67 4.53
C ASN A 144 19.28 3.41 3.67
N LYS A 145 20.47 3.30 3.05
CA LYS A 145 20.81 2.11 2.24
C LYS A 145 20.87 0.83 3.05
N GLU A 146 21.30 0.86 4.30
CA GLU A 146 21.36 -0.32 5.17
C GLU A 146 19.97 -0.89 5.45
N TYR A 147 18.98 0.01 5.62
CA TYR A 147 17.59 -0.43 5.73
C TYR A 147 17.09 -1.09 4.44
N TYR A 148 17.40 -0.48 3.27
CA TYR A 148 17.11 -1.08 1.97
C TYR A 148 17.74 -2.48 1.86
N ASP A 149 19.02 -2.65 2.26
CA ASP A 149 19.73 -3.93 2.14
C ASP A 149 19.05 -5.06 2.92
N SER A 150 18.29 -4.73 3.98
CA SER A 150 17.52 -5.67 4.81
C SER A 150 16.06 -5.82 4.37
N HIS A 151 15.52 -4.90 3.55
CA HIS A 151 14.10 -4.83 3.18
C HIS A 151 13.91 -4.61 1.68
N LYS A 152 14.56 -5.43 0.86
CA LYS A 152 14.59 -5.27 -0.61
C LYS A 152 13.28 -5.60 -1.30
N TYR A 153 12.37 -6.35 -0.64
CA TYR A 153 11.20 -6.93 -1.27
C TYR A 153 9.91 -6.31 -0.77
N ILE A 154 9.02 -6.04 -1.72
CA ILE A 154 7.65 -5.61 -1.50
C ILE A 154 6.73 -6.71 -2.01
N TYR A 155 5.65 -6.96 -1.30
CA TYR A 155 4.66 -7.97 -1.65
C TYR A 155 3.31 -7.32 -1.88
N ILE A 156 2.66 -7.74 -2.97
CA ILE A 156 1.27 -7.40 -3.26
C ILE A 156 0.48 -8.69 -3.36
N THR A 157 -0.44 -8.88 -2.40
CA THR A 157 -1.39 -9.99 -2.41
C THR A 157 -2.66 -9.54 -3.11
N THR A 158 -3.05 -10.25 -4.18
CA THR A 158 -4.31 -10.04 -4.92
C THR A 158 -5.17 -11.31 -4.84
N GLY A 159 -6.31 -11.34 -5.52
CA GLY A 159 -7.10 -12.56 -5.67
C GLY A 159 -6.41 -13.67 -6.46
N ASN A 160 -5.36 -13.34 -7.23
CA ASN A 160 -4.60 -14.28 -8.07
C ASN A 160 -3.34 -14.82 -7.38
N GLY A 161 -3.00 -14.32 -6.19
CA GLY A 161 -1.82 -14.76 -5.44
C GLY A 161 -0.97 -13.62 -4.93
N VAL A 162 0.30 -13.92 -4.60
CA VAL A 162 1.28 -12.96 -4.11
C VAL A 162 2.26 -12.62 -5.22
N ASN A 163 2.31 -11.35 -5.56
CA ASN A 163 3.33 -10.78 -6.45
C ASN A 163 4.47 -10.21 -5.63
N THR A 164 5.70 -10.63 -5.92
CA THR A 164 6.93 -10.15 -5.27
C THR A 164 7.61 -9.12 -6.16
N TYR A 165 8.02 -8.00 -5.56
CA TYR A 165 8.71 -6.92 -6.25
C TYR A 165 10.05 -6.63 -5.56
N LEU A 166 11.14 -6.55 -6.34
CA LEU A 166 12.49 -6.21 -5.89
C LEU A 166 12.75 -4.72 -6.15
N ILE A 167 13.03 -3.96 -5.10
CA ILE A 167 13.29 -2.52 -5.17
C ILE A 167 14.58 -2.27 -5.97
N TYR A 168 14.49 -1.40 -6.99
CA TYR A 168 15.64 -1.03 -7.81
C TYR A 168 15.98 0.48 -7.77
N SER A 169 15.08 1.32 -7.24
CA SER A 169 15.31 2.76 -7.13
C SER A 169 14.53 3.35 -5.96
N VAL A 170 15.18 4.26 -5.22
CA VAL A 170 14.56 5.07 -4.16
C VAL A 170 15.03 6.50 -4.31
N TYR A 171 14.12 7.45 -4.47
CA TYR A 171 14.47 8.86 -4.56
C TYR A 171 13.31 9.78 -4.18
N VAL A 172 13.59 11.06 -3.97
CA VAL A 172 12.55 12.09 -3.79
C VAL A 172 12.44 12.92 -5.07
N GLU A 173 11.23 12.91 -5.65
CA GLU A 173 10.88 13.77 -6.79
C GLU A 173 10.36 15.11 -6.29
N VAL A 174 10.95 16.20 -6.83
CA VAL A 174 10.62 17.58 -6.42
C VAL A 174 10.28 18.48 -7.61
N SER A 175 10.58 18.06 -8.83
CA SER A 175 10.52 18.94 -10.01
C SER A 175 9.52 18.50 -11.05
N ASP A 176 9.48 17.22 -11.38
CA ASP A 176 8.65 16.69 -12.47
C ASP A 176 7.92 15.39 -12.05
N TRP A 177 6.83 15.58 -11.32
CA TRP A 177 5.96 14.48 -10.95
C TRP A 177 5.24 13.83 -12.15
N THR A 178 5.17 14.52 -13.29
CA THR A 178 4.50 13.97 -14.49
C THR A 178 5.31 12.85 -15.11
N TYR A 179 6.62 12.89 -15.00
CA TYR A 179 7.50 11.90 -15.61
C TYR A 179 7.36 10.52 -15.00
N TYR A 180 7.44 10.38 -13.67
CA TYR A 180 7.22 9.06 -13.04
C TYR A 180 5.76 8.60 -13.17
N ASN A 181 4.81 9.53 -13.36
CA ASN A 181 3.38 9.25 -13.51
C ASN A 181 2.95 8.95 -14.96
N LYS A 182 3.89 8.95 -15.94
CA LYS A 182 3.64 8.54 -17.33
C LYS A 182 3.21 7.07 -17.37
N MET A 183 2.03 6.78 -17.94
CA MET A 183 1.43 5.44 -17.97
C MET A 183 1.41 4.82 -19.37
N THR A 184 1.63 5.61 -20.42
CA THR A 184 1.62 5.16 -21.82
C THR A 184 2.97 5.38 -22.46
N PHE A 185 3.44 4.41 -23.25
CA PHE A 185 4.74 4.40 -23.91
C PHE A 185 4.56 4.09 -25.38
N GLU A 186 5.33 4.73 -26.24
CA GLU A 186 5.25 4.54 -27.69
C GLU A 186 5.70 3.14 -28.13
N ASN A 187 6.69 2.61 -27.43
CA ASN A 187 7.29 1.29 -27.69
C ASN A 187 8.15 0.83 -26.50
N ASP A 188 8.67 -0.39 -26.57
CA ASP A 188 9.49 -0.98 -25.51
C ASP A 188 10.78 -0.19 -25.24
N ASN A 189 11.37 0.48 -26.23
CA ASN A 189 12.56 1.31 -26.04
C ASN A 189 12.22 2.60 -25.26
N ASP A 190 11.07 3.23 -25.52
CA ASP A 190 10.58 4.38 -24.73
C ASP A 190 10.31 3.95 -23.27
N TYR A 191 9.69 2.81 -23.08
CA TYR A 191 9.49 2.24 -21.74
C TYR A 191 10.83 1.94 -21.05
N TYR A 192 11.78 1.31 -21.73
CA TYR A 192 13.10 1.02 -21.16
C TYR A 192 13.86 2.27 -20.75
N LYS A 193 13.86 3.32 -21.59
CA LYS A 193 14.44 4.63 -21.26
C LYS A 193 13.78 5.23 -20.01
N HIS A 194 12.47 5.08 -19.86
CA HIS A 194 11.76 5.51 -18.68
C HIS A 194 12.26 4.76 -17.43
N LEU A 195 12.39 3.43 -17.47
CA LEU A 195 12.91 2.64 -16.35
C LEU A 195 14.35 3.04 -15.97
N LEU A 196 15.22 3.25 -16.96
CA LEU A 196 16.60 3.71 -16.74
C LEU A 196 16.65 5.11 -16.10
N SER A 197 15.78 6.02 -16.53
CA SER A 197 15.69 7.35 -15.94
C SER A 197 15.23 7.29 -14.48
N LEU A 198 14.25 6.45 -14.15
CA LEU A 198 13.84 6.23 -12.76
C LEU A 198 15.00 5.64 -11.92
N LYS A 199 15.76 4.69 -12.49
CA LYS A 199 16.92 4.10 -11.83
C LYS A 199 18.02 5.13 -11.58
N SER A 200 18.31 6.00 -12.55
CA SER A 200 19.40 6.99 -12.45
C SER A 200 19.18 8.07 -11.39
N LYS A 201 17.93 8.27 -10.94
CA LYS A 201 17.57 9.20 -9.87
C LYS A 201 17.73 8.60 -8.47
N SER A 202 18.03 7.29 -8.35
CA SER A 202 18.13 6.62 -7.05
C SER A 202 19.17 7.27 -6.14
N MET A 203 18.85 7.41 -4.86
CA MET A 203 19.74 7.98 -3.84
C MET A 203 21.01 7.14 -3.62
N TYR A 204 20.95 5.86 -3.99
CA TYR A 204 22.03 4.89 -3.84
C TYR A 204 21.92 3.79 -4.90
N GLU A 205 23.05 3.14 -5.17
CA GLU A 205 23.07 1.99 -6.05
C GLU A 205 22.47 0.75 -5.39
N THR A 206 21.52 0.13 -6.08
CA THR A 206 20.83 -1.09 -5.62
C THR A 206 21.43 -2.36 -6.21
N GLY A 207 22.21 -2.22 -7.29
CA GLY A 207 22.75 -3.35 -8.08
C GLY A 207 21.70 -4.05 -8.95
N VAL A 208 20.43 -3.64 -8.91
CA VAL A 208 19.33 -4.27 -9.65
C VAL A 208 19.26 -3.72 -11.07
N ASN A 209 19.29 -4.59 -12.07
CA ASN A 209 19.12 -4.23 -13.48
C ASN A 209 17.64 -4.28 -13.88
N VAL A 210 17.29 -3.45 -14.87
CA VAL A 210 15.95 -3.37 -15.46
C VAL A 210 15.98 -3.58 -16.96
N SER A 211 14.89 -4.07 -17.51
CA SER A 211 14.69 -4.30 -18.94
C SER A 211 13.27 -3.87 -19.36
N SER A 212 13.04 -3.75 -20.66
CA SER A 212 11.70 -3.42 -21.19
C SER A 212 10.63 -4.49 -20.91
N ASN A 213 11.05 -5.68 -20.49
CA ASN A 213 10.12 -6.77 -20.15
C ASN A 213 9.68 -6.74 -18.69
N ASP A 214 10.31 -5.92 -17.85
CA ASP A 214 10.00 -5.87 -16.43
C ASP A 214 8.67 -5.14 -16.19
N ASP A 215 7.79 -5.75 -15.41
CA ASP A 215 6.66 -5.06 -14.79
C ASP A 215 7.14 -4.32 -13.55
N ILE A 216 6.66 -3.09 -13.33
CA ILE A 216 7.12 -2.29 -12.20
C ILE A 216 5.99 -1.83 -11.27
N LEU A 217 6.36 -1.66 -10.01
CA LEU A 217 5.59 -1.02 -8.96
C LEU A 217 6.27 0.29 -8.57
N ILE A 218 5.50 1.36 -8.44
CA ILE A 218 5.91 2.60 -7.78
C ILE A 218 5.04 2.77 -6.54
N ILE A 219 5.67 2.93 -5.37
CA ILE A 219 4.98 3.42 -4.17
C ILE A 219 5.33 4.88 -4.02
N GLN A 220 4.30 5.72 -3.94
CA GLN A 220 4.43 7.16 -3.76
C GLN A 220 3.86 7.60 -2.41
N THR A 221 4.62 8.43 -1.71
CA THR A 221 4.15 9.16 -0.53
C THR A 221 4.80 10.54 -0.44
N CYS A 222 4.31 11.42 0.45
CA CYS A 222 5.00 12.68 0.72
C CYS A 222 6.32 12.42 1.44
N SER A 223 7.39 13.13 1.04
CA SER A 223 8.67 13.15 1.77
C SER A 223 8.60 14.14 2.92
N THR A 224 9.06 13.76 4.11
CA THR A 224 9.24 14.67 5.25
C THR A 224 10.70 15.06 5.46
N LEU A 225 11.62 14.66 4.56
CA LEU A 225 13.04 14.93 4.68
C LEU A 225 13.31 16.44 4.61
N GLU A 226 13.97 16.98 5.64
CA GLU A 226 14.20 18.41 5.84
C GLU A 226 14.89 19.10 4.65
N LYS A 227 15.84 18.43 4.01
CA LYS A 227 16.54 18.97 2.83
C LYS A 227 15.62 19.34 1.66
N TYR A 228 14.39 18.82 1.65
CA TYR A 228 13.37 19.12 0.63
C TYR A 228 12.26 20.06 1.15
N SER A 229 12.40 20.63 2.34
CA SER A 229 11.38 21.50 2.98
C SER A 229 10.96 22.70 2.13
N ASN A 230 11.87 23.22 1.31
CA ASN A 230 11.61 24.38 0.43
C ASN A 230 10.80 24.03 -0.84
N TYR A 231 10.51 22.75 -1.10
CA TYR A 231 9.72 22.34 -2.25
C TYR A 231 8.26 22.15 -1.83
N GLU A 232 7.33 22.71 -2.60
CA GLU A 232 5.90 22.54 -2.38
C GLU A 232 5.48 21.07 -2.56
N ASN A 233 5.95 20.46 -3.66
CA ASN A 233 5.73 19.06 -3.97
C ASN A 233 7.03 18.28 -3.79
N LYS A 234 7.01 17.30 -2.89
CA LYS A 234 8.16 16.44 -2.58
C LYS A 234 7.65 15.01 -2.31
N PHE A 235 7.84 14.15 -3.29
CA PHE A 235 7.32 12.78 -3.24
C PHE A 235 8.46 11.79 -3.09
N LEU A 236 8.44 11.01 -1.98
CA LEU A 236 9.28 9.83 -1.85
C LEU A 236 8.70 8.74 -2.76
N LEU A 237 9.54 8.25 -3.67
CA LEU A 237 9.24 7.17 -4.59
C LEU A 237 10.11 5.97 -4.27
N ILE A 238 9.44 4.83 -4.06
CA ILE A 238 10.08 3.51 -3.96
C ILE A 238 9.66 2.73 -5.17
N ILE A 239 10.62 2.36 -6.02
CA ILE A 239 10.35 1.76 -7.31
C ILE A 239 10.96 0.36 -7.34
N ALA A 240 10.11 -0.61 -7.65
CA ALA A 240 10.47 -2.01 -7.64
C ALA A 240 10.03 -2.70 -8.94
N LYS A 241 10.75 -3.74 -9.34
CA LYS A 241 10.36 -4.59 -10.46
C LYS A 241 9.79 -5.91 -9.97
N LYS A 242 8.78 -6.42 -10.67
CA LYS A 242 8.19 -7.73 -10.40
C LYS A 242 9.25 -8.81 -10.63
N VAL A 243 9.30 -9.77 -9.72
CA VAL A 243 10.21 -10.91 -9.82
C VAL A 243 9.39 -12.19 -9.75
N SER A 244 9.69 -13.15 -10.64
CA SER A 244 9.08 -14.48 -10.59
C SER A 244 9.73 -15.29 -9.46
N GLY A 245 8.95 -16.11 -8.75
CA GLY A 245 9.36 -16.82 -7.54
C GLY A 245 10.46 -17.89 -7.66
N GLU A 246 11.20 -17.94 -8.77
CA GLU A 246 12.32 -18.82 -8.99
C GLU A 246 13.62 -18.01 -9.02
N ASN A 247 14.53 -18.26 -8.08
CA ASN A 247 15.92 -17.81 -8.02
C ASN A 247 16.22 -16.40 -7.49
N TYR A 248 16.00 -16.15 -6.21
CA TYR A 248 16.75 -15.10 -5.52
C TYR A 248 17.26 -15.65 -4.17
N GLU A 249 18.49 -16.20 -4.18
CA GLU A 249 19.34 -16.37 -3.01
C GLU A 249 20.07 -15.07 -2.69
#